data_442e34b92797728526f8a571dacd0227
#
_entry.id   442e34b92797728526f8a571dacd0227
#
_cell.length_a   1.000
_cell.length_b   1.000
_cell.length_c   1.000
_cell.angle_alpha   90.00
_cell.angle_beta   90.00
_cell.angle_gamma   90.00
#
_symmetry.space_group_name_H-M   'P 1'
#
loop_
_entity.id
_entity.type
_entity.pdbx_description
1 polymer ?
#
loop_
_entity_poly.entity_id
_entity_poly.type
_entity_poly.pdbx_seq_one_letter_code
_entity_poly.pdbx_strand_id
1 'polypeptide(L)'
;VSPEEAHAALLAARGSDKYAPIMAALHAADRPMWKSTLAAETGADLALLRAMQADGLIGLREQIRFRDPLAGQEYAHTRAPALTSEQQRVWDTLRAHAFDDGVTHSKFLLHGVTGSGKTEIYLRAIDAALAQKRQALVLVPEIALTPQTVARFAGRFPGRVTVIHSELSTGERYDVWRLVRRGEFDIVVGPRSALFAPLARLGLIIIDEEHESSYKQHAEEWGSFTVFYDARAVATQLAAITQSALIMGSATPSMESYYAMQQGRLTLLEMPNRVLGHREHLPQAHVGAASATSVNVSPGQFDDAEPTVYAELPPVEIVDMRQELRAGNRSIFSRSLSAELQATLSAGEQAILFLNRRGTATFIMCRDCGAVSECPLCATPLTYHERAQMLICHHCNRRYPIPQTCPECGSKRIKYFGSGTQRVEEYVHQIVPQARVVRWDADSVARKGQHAAILREFVEQRADVMVGTQMIAKGLDLPMVTLVGVVAADVGLYLPDFRSSERTFQLLTQVAGRAGRSARGGRVVVQTYTPEHYAIQAAAQHDYAAFYARELLFREEHG
;
A
#
# COMPACT_ATOMS: atom_id res chain seq x y z
N VAL A 1 -25.36 5.39 47.23
CA VAL A 1 -26.68 5.37 47.87
C VAL A 1 -27.19 3.93 47.78
N SER A 2 -27.62 3.34 48.91
CA SER A 2 -28.19 1.98 48.85
C SER A 2 -29.50 1.96 48.05
N PRO A 3 -29.93 0.83 47.51
CA PRO A 3 -31.23 0.71 46.80
C PRO A 3 -32.41 1.18 47.64
N GLU A 4 -32.36 0.94 48.94
CA GLU A 4 -33.41 1.35 49.90
C GLU A 4 -33.44 2.85 50.12
N GLU A 5 -32.26 3.50 50.28
CA GLU A 5 -32.15 4.96 50.39
C GLU A 5 -32.58 5.65 49.10
N ALA A 6 -32.22 5.09 47.95
CA ALA A 6 -32.64 5.60 46.64
C ALA A 6 -34.14 5.50 46.44
N HIS A 7 -34.77 4.39 46.91
CA HIS A 7 -36.21 4.21 46.84
C HIS A 7 -36.98 5.15 47.78
N ALA A 8 -36.48 5.36 48.99
CA ALA A 8 -37.06 6.30 49.94
C ALA A 8 -36.97 7.76 49.44
N ALA A 9 -35.81 8.13 48.85
CA ALA A 9 -35.60 9.45 48.25
C ALA A 9 -36.50 9.64 47.00
N LEU A 10 -36.72 8.60 46.23
CA LEU A 10 -37.61 8.62 45.04
C LEU A 10 -39.06 8.89 45.43
N LEU A 11 -39.54 8.29 46.52
CA LEU A 11 -40.91 8.49 47.02
C LEU A 11 -41.11 9.91 47.59
N ALA A 12 -40.02 10.56 48.04
CA ALA A 12 -40.06 11.92 48.58
C ALA A 12 -39.92 13.01 47.51
N ALA A 13 -39.42 12.67 46.31
CA ALA A 13 -39.13 13.64 45.24
C ALA A 13 -40.38 14.01 44.42
N ARG A 14 -40.55 15.29 44.13
CA ARG A 14 -41.58 15.76 43.20
C ARG A 14 -41.22 15.32 41.75
N GLY A 15 -42.02 14.42 41.17
CA GLY A 15 -41.80 13.92 39.81
C GLY A 15 -41.35 12.46 39.75
N SER A 16 -41.66 11.66 40.78
CA SER A 16 -41.29 10.24 40.88
C SER A 16 -41.59 9.41 39.64
N ASP A 17 -42.68 9.66 38.94
CA ASP A 17 -43.08 8.92 37.73
C ASP A 17 -42.07 9.09 36.58
N LYS A 18 -41.39 10.26 36.48
CA LYS A 18 -40.35 10.53 35.47
C LYS A 18 -38.99 9.99 35.87
N TYR A 19 -38.73 9.85 37.18
CA TYR A 19 -37.44 9.39 37.70
C TYR A 19 -37.35 7.85 37.74
N ALA A 20 -38.49 7.17 37.96
CA ALA A 20 -38.53 5.73 38.09
C ALA A 20 -37.89 4.93 36.92
N PRO A 21 -38.14 5.25 35.62
CA PRO A 21 -37.49 4.56 34.51
C PRO A 21 -35.96 4.73 34.49
N ILE A 22 -35.49 5.93 34.88
CA ILE A 22 -34.06 6.26 34.92
C ILE A 22 -33.37 5.47 36.04
N MET A 23 -33.97 5.42 37.21
CA MET A 23 -33.42 4.65 38.33
C MET A 23 -33.42 3.17 38.05
N ALA A 24 -34.49 2.64 37.43
CA ALA A 24 -34.56 1.24 37.01
C ALA A 24 -33.43 0.89 36.01
N ALA A 25 -33.21 1.72 35.00
CA ALA A 25 -32.14 1.52 34.02
C ALA A 25 -30.74 1.56 34.67
N LEU A 26 -30.51 2.50 35.59
CA LEU A 26 -29.22 2.61 36.29
C LEU A 26 -28.99 1.43 37.25
N HIS A 27 -30.02 0.92 37.92
CA HIS A 27 -29.91 -0.27 38.74
C HIS A 27 -29.68 -1.54 37.94
N ALA A 28 -30.36 -1.68 36.79
CA ALA A 28 -30.17 -2.81 35.90
C ALA A 28 -28.77 -2.89 35.31
N ALA A 29 -28.14 -1.73 35.10
CA ALA A 29 -26.81 -1.65 34.51
C ALA A 29 -25.67 -2.01 35.47
N ASP A 30 -25.89 -1.94 36.79
CA ASP A 30 -24.88 -2.16 37.86
C ASP A 30 -23.51 -1.44 37.62
N ARG A 31 -23.54 -0.37 36.83
CA ARG A 31 -22.37 0.44 36.47
C ARG A 31 -22.79 1.84 36.00
N PRO A 32 -21.90 2.84 36.05
CA PRO A 32 -22.19 4.15 35.50
C PRO A 32 -22.59 4.08 34.03
N MET A 33 -23.66 4.76 33.66
CA MET A 33 -24.16 4.81 32.28
C MET A 33 -23.79 6.16 31.63
N TRP A 34 -23.53 6.14 30.33
CA TRP A 34 -23.39 7.37 29.57
C TRP A 34 -24.75 8.05 29.41
N LYS A 35 -24.75 9.39 29.50
CA LYS A 35 -25.97 10.19 29.32
C LYS A 35 -26.69 9.84 28.00
N SER A 36 -25.97 9.63 26.91
CA SER A 36 -26.55 9.30 25.61
C SER A 36 -27.23 7.92 25.60
N THR A 37 -26.64 6.93 26.25
CA THR A 37 -27.24 5.59 26.40
C THR A 37 -28.48 5.65 27.27
N LEU A 38 -28.38 6.32 28.41
CA LEU A 38 -29.51 6.50 29.34
C LEU A 38 -30.67 7.27 28.68
N ALA A 39 -30.36 8.31 27.92
CA ALA A 39 -31.34 9.09 27.16
C ALA A 39 -32.03 8.24 26.06
N ALA A 40 -31.28 7.37 25.38
CA ALA A 40 -31.84 6.48 24.35
C ALA A 40 -32.81 5.42 24.98
N GLU A 41 -32.50 4.92 26.17
CA GLU A 41 -33.31 3.89 26.87
C GLU A 41 -34.52 4.48 27.59
N THR A 42 -34.39 5.68 28.17
CA THR A 42 -35.40 6.22 29.09
C THR A 42 -36.06 7.51 28.60
N GLY A 43 -35.57 8.12 27.52
CA GLY A 43 -35.99 9.43 27.06
C GLY A 43 -35.55 10.61 27.94
N ALA A 44 -34.64 10.38 28.90
CA ALA A 44 -34.19 11.39 29.85
C ALA A 44 -33.39 12.51 29.16
N ASP A 45 -33.77 13.75 29.42
CA ASP A 45 -33.00 14.93 28.99
C ASP A 45 -32.01 15.39 30.07
N LEU A 46 -31.12 16.33 29.70
CA LEU A 46 -30.12 16.85 30.63
C LEU A 46 -30.75 17.64 31.80
N ALA A 47 -31.89 18.28 31.58
CA ALA A 47 -32.57 19.05 32.60
C ALA A 47 -33.13 18.13 33.68
N LEU A 48 -33.74 17.01 33.28
CA LEU A 48 -34.24 15.96 34.18
C LEU A 48 -33.11 15.32 34.99
N LEU A 49 -31.98 15.00 34.35
CA LEU A 49 -30.81 14.43 35.03
C LEU A 49 -30.20 15.42 36.05
N ARG A 50 -30.17 16.71 35.75
CA ARG A 50 -29.71 17.73 36.72
C ARG A 50 -30.65 17.90 37.87
N ALA A 51 -31.96 17.80 37.64
CA ALA A 51 -32.95 17.82 38.72
C ALA A 51 -32.75 16.62 39.68
N MET A 52 -32.59 15.41 39.11
CA MET A 52 -32.30 14.19 39.91
C MET A 52 -30.96 14.31 40.68
N GLN A 53 -29.98 14.98 40.14
CA GLN A 53 -28.72 15.25 40.84
C GLN A 53 -28.93 16.25 41.99
N ALA A 54 -29.75 17.29 41.80
CA ALA A 54 -30.07 18.26 42.84
C ALA A 54 -30.85 17.61 43.97
N ASP A 55 -31.73 16.64 43.65
CA ASP A 55 -32.48 15.84 44.59
C ASP A 55 -31.63 14.71 45.26
N GLY A 56 -30.33 14.62 44.95
CA GLY A 56 -29.41 13.64 45.55
C GLY A 56 -29.58 12.20 45.09
N LEU A 57 -30.39 11.94 44.05
CA LEU A 57 -30.73 10.61 43.56
C LEU A 57 -29.65 9.99 42.69
N ILE A 58 -28.94 10.82 41.91
CA ILE A 58 -27.87 10.39 41.01
C ILE A 58 -26.65 11.31 41.11
N GLY A 59 -25.47 10.80 40.74
CA GLY A 59 -24.28 11.58 40.59
C GLY A 59 -23.94 11.78 39.10
N LEU A 60 -23.87 13.01 38.65
CA LEU A 60 -23.34 13.31 37.31
C LEU A 60 -21.84 13.63 37.42
N ARG A 61 -21.03 12.90 36.68
CA ARG A 61 -19.60 13.13 36.61
C ARG A 61 -19.20 13.31 35.15
N GLU A 62 -18.29 14.24 34.90
CA GLU A 62 -17.67 14.33 33.60
C GLU A 62 -16.55 13.30 33.52
N GLN A 63 -16.62 12.44 32.53
CA GLN A 63 -15.57 11.48 32.22
C GLN A 63 -15.13 11.67 30.78
N ILE A 64 -13.83 11.84 30.58
CA ILE A 64 -13.26 11.90 29.25
C ILE A 64 -13.25 10.47 28.68
N ARG A 65 -13.99 10.26 27.59
CA ARG A 65 -13.94 9.03 26.80
C ARG A 65 -13.12 9.31 25.55
N PHE A 66 -11.99 8.66 25.46
CA PHE A 66 -11.19 8.70 24.25
C PHE A 66 -11.74 7.73 23.20
N ARG A 67 -11.74 8.18 21.95
CA ARG A 67 -12.05 7.34 20.81
C ARG A 67 -10.77 6.66 20.35
N ASP A 68 -10.73 5.35 20.42
CA ASP A 68 -9.67 4.54 19.84
C ASP A 68 -10.20 3.95 18.52
N PRO A 69 -9.58 4.24 17.37
CA PRO A 69 -9.99 3.73 16.06
C PRO A 69 -10.00 2.20 15.97
N LEU A 70 -9.23 1.53 16.82
CA LEU A 70 -9.11 0.07 16.85
C LEU A 70 -9.98 -0.56 17.96
N ALA A 71 -10.65 0.23 18.79
CA ALA A 71 -11.50 -0.27 19.85
C ALA A 71 -12.62 -1.16 19.33
N GLY A 72 -12.80 -2.32 19.96
CA GLY A 72 -13.87 -3.28 19.60
C GLY A 72 -13.55 -4.15 18.38
N GLN A 73 -12.35 -4.05 17.81
CA GLN A 73 -11.87 -4.98 16.79
C GLN A 73 -11.02 -6.05 17.48
N GLU A 74 -11.38 -7.31 17.27
CA GLU A 74 -10.58 -8.44 17.73
C GLU A 74 -9.59 -8.85 16.64
N TYR A 75 -8.31 -8.88 16.99
CA TYR A 75 -7.25 -9.33 16.11
C TYR A 75 -6.70 -10.66 16.60
N ALA A 76 -6.60 -11.63 15.70
CA ALA A 76 -5.98 -12.91 16.02
C ALA A 76 -4.54 -12.70 16.47
N HIS A 77 -4.19 -13.21 17.63
CA HIS A 77 -2.83 -13.16 18.15
C HIS A 77 -1.87 -13.91 17.21
N THR A 78 -0.81 -13.26 16.78
CA THR A 78 0.22 -13.86 15.95
C THR A 78 1.53 -14.00 16.73
N ARG A 79 2.12 -15.20 16.67
CA ARG A 79 3.47 -15.43 17.21
C ARG A 79 4.53 -15.12 16.15
N ALA A 80 5.74 -14.79 16.59
CA ALA A 80 6.88 -14.64 15.70
C ALA A 80 7.17 -15.98 15.01
N PRO A 81 7.13 -16.07 13.67
CA PRO A 81 7.59 -17.25 12.97
C PRO A 81 9.11 -17.38 13.13
N ALA A 82 9.64 -18.57 12.89
CA ALA A 82 11.07 -18.74 12.72
C ALA A 82 11.55 -17.89 11.54
N LEU A 83 12.73 -17.30 11.65
CA LEU A 83 13.33 -16.56 10.54
C LEU A 83 14.00 -17.53 9.57
N THR A 84 13.94 -17.22 8.28
CA THR A 84 14.79 -17.90 7.31
C THR A 84 16.25 -17.52 7.55
N SER A 85 17.20 -18.30 7.04
CA SER A 85 18.64 -17.99 7.17
C SER A 85 19.00 -16.60 6.65
N GLU A 86 18.33 -16.14 5.59
CA GLU A 86 18.49 -14.81 5.03
C GLU A 86 17.92 -13.72 5.96
N GLN A 87 16.70 -13.90 6.43
CA GLN A 87 16.07 -13.02 7.40
C GLN A 87 16.87 -12.96 8.71
N GLN A 88 17.43 -14.07 9.14
CA GLN A 88 18.26 -14.15 10.35
C GLN A 88 19.53 -13.30 10.20
N ARG A 89 20.25 -13.41 9.08
CA ARG A 89 21.44 -12.58 8.81
C ARG A 89 21.10 -11.08 8.82
N VAL A 90 19.99 -10.70 8.15
CA VAL A 90 19.50 -9.32 8.14
C VAL A 90 19.16 -8.86 9.55
N TRP A 91 18.45 -9.70 10.30
CA TRP A 91 18.06 -9.39 11.67
C TRP A 91 19.28 -9.23 12.59
N ASP A 92 20.26 -10.14 12.53
CA ASP A 92 21.45 -10.08 13.36
C ASP A 92 22.26 -8.80 13.08
N THR A 93 22.41 -8.43 11.80
CA THR A 93 23.06 -7.17 11.42
C THR A 93 22.31 -5.96 11.95
N LEU A 94 21.00 -5.92 11.75
CA LEU A 94 20.17 -4.82 12.22
C LEU A 94 20.20 -4.71 13.75
N ARG A 95 20.09 -5.84 14.45
CA ARG A 95 20.07 -5.89 15.91
C ARG A 95 21.39 -5.39 16.50
N ALA A 96 22.51 -5.87 15.99
CA ALA A 96 23.83 -5.44 16.45
C ALA A 96 24.02 -3.93 16.32
N HIS A 97 23.68 -3.35 15.17
CA HIS A 97 23.93 -1.94 14.90
C HIS A 97 22.86 -0.97 15.45
N ALA A 98 21.65 -1.45 15.76
CA ALA A 98 20.56 -0.58 16.19
C ALA A 98 20.16 -0.75 17.66
N PHE A 99 20.43 -1.92 18.27
CA PHE A 99 19.89 -2.25 19.58
C PHE A 99 20.92 -2.78 20.58
N ASP A 100 22.00 -3.45 20.15
CA ASP A 100 22.94 -4.11 21.06
C ASP A 100 24.14 -3.21 21.47
N ASP A 101 24.71 -2.42 20.58
CA ASP A 101 26.00 -1.72 20.80
C ASP A 101 25.89 -0.30 21.37
N GLY A 102 24.71 0.12 21.80
CA GLY A 102 24.48 1.51 22.22
C GLY A 102 24.69 2.54 21.10
N VAL A 103 24.83 2.07 19.88
CA VAL A 103 24.92 2.91 18.66
C VAL A 103 23.57 3.56 18.43
N THR A 104 23.57 4.86 18.56
CA THR A 104 22.36 5.68 18.37
C THR A 104 22.23 6.09 16.91
N HIS A 105 20.98 6.14 16.41
CA HIS A 105 20.56 6.64 15.09
C HIS A 105 21.18 5.95 13.87
N SER A 106 21.32 4.65 13.88
CA SER A 106 21.68 3.87 12.70
C SER A 106 20.57 3.93 11.63
N LYS A 107 20.98 4.01 10.38
CA LYS A 107 20.07 4.15 9.23
C LYS A 107 20.28 3.00 8.26
N PHE A 108 19.18 2.33 7.90
CA PHE A 108 19.22 1.15 7.06
C PHE A 108 18.34 1.32 5.83
N LEU A 109 18.79 0.78 4.71
CA LEU A 109 17.99 0.51 3.53
C LEU A 109 17.73 -1.01 3.48
N LEU A 110 16.50 -1.42 3.79
CA LEU A 110 16.07 -2.81 3.68
C LEU A 110 15.54 -3.06 2.26
N HIS A 111 16.40 -3.53 1.39
CA HIS A 111 16.07 -3.89 0.01
C HIS A 111 15.68 -5.36 -0.05
N GLY A 112 14.42 -5.64 -0.28
CA GLY A 112 13.94 -7.02 -0.35
C GLY A 112 12.81 -7.16 -1.35
N VAL A 113 12.85 -8.21 -2.16
CA VAL A 113 11.81 -8.46 -3.16
C VAL A 113 10.42 -8.56 -2.54
N THR A 114 9.38 -8.42 -3.34
CA THR A 114 8.01 -8.56 -2.88
C THR A 114 7.79 -9.98 -2.34
N GLY A 115 7.37 -10.11 -1.07
CA GLY A 115 7.19 -11.41 -0.42
C GLY A 115 8.46 -11.96 0.25
N SER A 116 9.54 -11.20 0.36
CA SER A 116 10.76 -11.62 1.10
C SER A 116 10.58 -11.65 2.62
N GLY A 117 9.46 -11.08 3.14
CA GLY A 117 9.19 -11.04 4.58
C GLY A 117 9.74 -9.81 5.30
N LYS A 118 9.96 -8.69 4.61
CA LYS A 118 10.36 -7.40 5.22
C LYS A 118 9.53 -7.03 6.46
N THR A 119 8.24 -7.29 6.41
CA THR A 119 7.33 -7.00 7.54
C THR A 119 7.72 -7.75 8.81
N GLU A 120 8.21 -8.99 8.73
CA GLU A 120 8.66 -9.73 9.92
C GLU A 120 9.92 -9.08 10.52
N ILE A 121 10.82 -8.56 9.70
CA ILE A 121 11.98 -7.79 10.18
C ILE A 121 11.52 -6.52 10.91
N TYR A 122 10.50 -5.82 10.37
CA TYR A 122 9.90 -4.66 11.05
C TYR A 122 9.31 -5.03 12.41
N LEU A 123 8.53 -6.12 12.48
CA LEU A 123 7.92 -6.58 13.72
C LEU A 123 8.97 -6.95 14.78
N ARG A 124 10.08 -7.57 14.37
CA ARG A 124 11.21 -7.87 15.25
C ARG A 124 11.93 -6.61 15.74
N ALA A 125 12.12 -5.64 14.85
CA ALA A 125 12.73 -4.36 15.21
C ALA A 125 11.85 -3.58 16.23
N ILE A 126 10.53 -3.63 16.04
CA ILE A 126 9.58 -3.06 16.99
C ILE A 126 9.70 -3.76 18.35
N ASP A 127 9.72 -5.10 18.36
CA ASP A 127 9.85 -5.90 19.59
C ASP A 127 11.11 -5.52 20.37
N ALA A 128 12.25 -5.38 19.68
CA ALA A 128 13.52 -4.96 20.29
C ALA A 128 13.44 -3.51 20.84
N ALA A 129 12.83 -2.58 20.12
CA ALA A 129 12.64 -1.22 20.61
C ALA A 129 11.76 -1.18 21.87
N LEU A 130 10.68 -1.98 21.88
CA LEU A 130 9.78 -2.09 23.03
C LEU A 130 10.43 -2.74 24.24
N ALA A 131 11.33 -3.72 24.03
CA ALA A 131 12.14 -4.33 25.09
C ALA A 131 13.03 -3.29 25.79
N GLN A 132 13.50 -2.29 25.04
CA GLN A 132 14.24 -1.12 25.56
C GLN A 132 13.32 -0.02 26.13
N LYS A 133 12.01 -0.28 26.28
CA LYS A 133 11.00 0.70 26.72
C LYS A 133 10.91 1.93 25.81
N ARG A 134 11.27 1.79 24.54
CA ARG A 134 11.15 2.84 23.52
C ARG A 134 9.93 2.58 22.64
N GLN A 135 9.48 3.59 21.93
CA GLN A 135 8.30 3.59 21.09
C GLN A 135 8.70 3.49 19.61
N ALA A 136 7.79 3.01 18.78
CA ALA A 136 8.00 2.84 17.36
C ALA A 136 6.99 3.63 16.53
N LEU A 137 7.48 4.23 15.45
CA LEU A 137 6.69 4.87 14.41
C LEU A 137 6.83 4.08 13.11
N VAL A 138 5.71 3.68 12.52
CA VAL A 138 5.66 2.96 11.26
C VAL A 138 4.93 3.79 10.22
N LEU A 139 5.65 4.25 9.23
CA LEU A 139 5.08 4.94 8.09
C LEU A 139 4.78 3.94 6.98
N VAL A 140 3.53 3.93 6.53
CA VAL A 140 3.06 3.15 5.38
C VAL A 140 2.38 4.09 4.39
N PRO A 141 2.44 3.84 3.08
CA PRO A 141 1.66 4.62 2.13
C PRO A 141 0.17 4.56 2.47
N GLU A 142 -0.57 5.67 2.30
CA GLU A 142 -1.98 5.74 2.69
C GLU A 142 -2.83 4.61 2.07
N ILE A 143 -2.56 4.28 0.82
CA ILE A 143 -3.22 3.18 0.09
C ILE A 143 -2.83 1.79 0.66
N ALA A 144 -1.66 1.67 1.28
CA ALA A 144 -1.18 0.42 1.88
C ALA A 144 -1.65 0.24 3.34
N LEU A 145 -2.28 1.26 3.93
CA LEU A 145 -2.87 1.18 5.27
C LEU A 145 -4.22 0.42 5.22
N THR A 146 -4.15 -0.83 4.79
CA THR A 146 -5.29 -1.73 4.71
C THR A 146 -5.62 -2.36 6.05
N PRO A 147 -6.85 -2.87 6.25
CA PRO A 147 -7.18 -3.66 7.44
C PRO A 147 -6.22 -4.84 7.68
N GLN A 148 -5.71 -5.47 6.61
CA GLN A 148 -4.72 -6.55 6.70
C GLN A 148 -3.38 -6.05 7.26
N THR A 149 -2.92 -4.87 6.83
CA THR A 149 -1.69 -4.26 7.36
C THR A 149 -1.84 -3.93 8.84
N VAL A 150 -2.94 -3.28 9.23
CA VAL A 150 -3.23 -2.96 10.63
C VAL A 150 -3.31 -4.24 11.47
N ALA A 151 -4.02 -5.27 10.99
CA ALA A 151 -4.16 -6.54 11.68
C ALA A 151 -2.82 -7.24 11.97
N ARG A 152 -1.83 -7.12 11.09
CA ARG A 152 -0.48 -7.68 11.30
C ARG A 152 0.20 -7.05 12.52
N PHE A 153 0.13 -5.72 12.66
CA PHE A 153 0.72 -5.03 13.81
C PHE A 153 -0.11 -5.24 15.07
N ALA A 154 -1.43 -5.08 15.01
CA ALA A 154 -2.31 -5.23 16.16
C ALA A 154 -2.35 -6.67 16.69
N GLY A 155 -2.31 -7.68 15.80
CA GLY A 155 -2.23 -9.08 16.20
C GLY A 155 -0.91 -9.47 16.85
N ARG A 156 0.20 -8.80 16.46
CA ARG A 156 1.52 -9.02 17.08
C ARG A 156 1.68 -8.28 18.40
N PHE A 157 1.11 -7.07 18.52
CA PHE A 157 1.23 -6.18 19.67
C PHE A 157 -0.16 -5.72 20.18
N PRO A 158 -0.96 -6.63 20.75
CA PRO A 158 -2.32 -6.31 21.16
C PRO A 158 -2.36 -5.19 22.20
N GLY A 159 -3.27 -4.24 21.99
CA GLY A 159 -3.47 -3.10 22.90
C GLY A 159 -2.34 -2.05 22.89
N ARG A 160 -1.28 -2.24 22.10
CA ARG A 160 -0.12 -1.33 22.06
C ARG A 160 -0.04 -0.50 20.77
N VAL A 161 -0.90 -0.78 19.80
CA VAL A 161 -0.90 -0.18 18.45
C VAL A 161 -2.05 0.78 18.32
N THR A 162 -1.80 1.93 17.72
CA THR A 162 -2.85 2.83 17.22
C THR A 162 -2.54 3.28 15.80
N VAL A 163 -3.57 3.81 15.11
CA VAL A 163 -3.44 4.30 13.73
C VAL A 163 -3.76 5.79 13.64
N ILE A 164 -3.06 6.49 12.75
CA ILE A 164 -3.34 7.88 12.40
C ILE A 164 -3.45 7.95 10.87
N HIS A 165 -4.59 8.35 10.32
CA HIS A 165 -4.80 8.51 8.88
C HIS A 165 -5.88 9.56 8.56
N SER A 166 -6.01 9.91 7.28
CA SER A 166 -6.91 10.99 6.80
C SER A 166 -8.39 10.71 7.03
N GLU A 167 -8.81 9.45 7.03
CA GLU A 167 -10.22 9.06 7.22
C GLU A 167 -10.72 9.17 8.68
N LEU A 168 -9.82 9.35 9.65
CA LEU A 168 -10.20 9.63 11.03
C LEU A 168 -10.83 11.02 11.12
N SER A 169 -11.94 11.12 11.84
CA SER A 169 -12.52 12.41 12.19
C SER A 169 -11.55 13.27 13.00
N THR A 170 -11.75 14.59 12.97
CA THR A 170 -10.91 15.52 13.75
C THR A 170 -10.90 15.15 15.25
N GLY A 171 -12.06 14.69 15.78
CA GLY A 171 -12.16 14.25 17.17
C GLY A 171 -11.37 12.98 17.47
N GLU A 172 -11.42 11.98 16.59
CA GLU A 172 -10.63 10.74 16.74
C GLU A 172 -9.14 11.04 16.65
N ARG A 173 -8.69 11.86 15.68
CA ARG A 173 -7.29 12.27 15.57
C ARG A 173 -6.79 13.00 16.84
N TYR A 174 -7.61 13.88 17.39
CA TYR A 174 -7.29 14.59 18.63
C TYR A 174 -7.18 13.64 19.83
N ASP A 175 -8.11 12.69 19.95
CA ASP A 175 -8.12 11.70 21.03
C ASP A 175 -6.89 10.77 20.93
N VAL A 176 -6.60 10.23 19.73
CA VAL A 176 -5.40 9.42 19.48
C VAL A 176 -4.12 10.21 19.80
N TRP A 177 -4.01 11.46 19.36
CA TRP A 177 -2.86 12.30 19.64
C TRP A 177 -2.62 12.47 21.15
N ARG A 178 -3.69 12.66 21.94
CA ARG A 178 -3.61 12.76 23.41
C ARG A 178 -3.20 11.44 24.05
N LEU A 179 -3.73 10.31 23.58
CA LEU A 179 -3.40 8.98 24.10
C LEU A 179 -1.93 8.63 23.82
N VAL A 180 -1.45 8.90 22.61
CA VAL A 180 -0.03 8.72 22.23
C VAL A 180 0.88 9.59 23.11
N ARG A 181 0.54 10.86 23.32
CA ARG A 181 1.29 11.76 24.18
C ARG A 181 1.36 11.30 25.64
N ARG A 182 0.32 10.60 26.12
CA ARG A 182 0.28 10.01 27.48
C ARG A 182 1.05 8.71 27.59
N GLY A 183 1.50 8.14 26.46
CA GLY A 183 2.19 6.86 26.43
C GLY A 183 1.27 5.65 26.57
N GLU A 184 -0.02 5.80 26.27
CA GLU A 184 -1.00 4.69 26.27
C GLU A 184 -0.75 3.74 25.08
N PHE A 185 -0.15 4.24 24.00
CA PHE A 185 0.27 3.45 22.84
C PHE A 185 1.78 3.55 22.65
N ASP A 186 2.37 2.41 22.33
CA ASP A 186 3.81 2.31 22.06
C ASP A 186 4.14 2.33 20.58
N ILE A 187 3.16 2.02 19.73
CA ILE A 187 3.34 1.89 18.28
C ILE A 187 2.29 2.75 17.58
N VAL A 188 2.75 3.64 16.71
CA VAL A 188 1.88 4.43 15.82
C VAL A 188 2.12 3.98 14.39
N VAL A 189 1.04 3.59 13.69
CA VAL A 189 1.07 3.21 12.27
C VAL A 189 0.26 4.23 11.47
N GLY A 190 0.78 4.70 10.36
CA GLY A 190 0.03 5.63 9.51
C GLY A 190 0.82 6.16 8.33
N PRO A 191 0.19 6.99 7.47
CA PRO A 191 0.86 7.63 6.35
C PRO A 191 1.79 8.75 6.81
N ARG A 192 2.32 9.52 5.88
CA ARG A 192 3.28 10.62 6.16
C ARG A 192 2.86 11.54 7.32
N SER A 193 1.55 11.76 7.54
CA SER A 193 1.06 12.60 8.64
C SER A 193 1.30 12.00 10.03
N ALA A 194 1.45 10.68 10.15
CA ALA A 194 1.76 10.02 11.41
C ALA A 194 3.17 10.37 11.92
N LEU A 195 4.05 10.90 11.07
CA LEU A 195 5.39 11.37 11.43
C LEU A 195 5.39 12.38 12.58
N PHE A 196 4.31 13.13 12.72
CA PHE A 196 4.17 14.15 13.76
C PHE A 196 3.44 13.66 15.03
N ALA A 197 3.30 12.33 15.20
CA ALA A 197 2.75 11.75 16.42
C ALA A 197 3.66 12.08 17.63
N PRO A 198 3.09 12.48 18.78
CA PRO A 198 3.86 12.95 19.93
C PRO A 198 4.44 11.77 20.76
N LEU A 199 5.29 10.97 20.14
CA LEU A 199 5.97 9.84 20.77
C LEU A 199 7.13 10.36 21.63
N ALA A 200 6.98 10.33 22.95
CA ALA A 200 7.96 10.89 23.88
C ALA A 200 9.25 10.06 24.00
N ARG A 201 9.19 8.77 23.69
CA ARG A 201 10.30 7.81 23.84
C ARG A 201 10.59 7.11 22.51
N LEU A 202 10.52 7.85 21.40
CA LEU A 202 10.76 7.30 20.07
C LEU A 202 12.15 6.63 19.98
N GLY A 203 12.19 5.38 19.50
CA GLY A 203 13.42 4.59 19.38
C GLY A 203 13.57 3.94 18.01
N LEU A 204 12.47 3.87 17.25
CA LEU A 204 12.48 3.24 15.95
C LEU A 204 11.53 3.97 15.01
N ILE A 205 12.01 4.26 13.81
CA ILE A 205 11.22 4.77 12.70
C ILE A 205 11.33 3.78 11.55
N ILE A 206 10.20 3.32 11.04
CA ILE A 206 10.12 2.45 9.86
C ILE A 206 9.38 3.21 8.77
N ILE A 207 9.92 3.20 7.55
CA ILE A 207 9.25 3.71 6.34
C ILE A 207 9.13 2.53 5.39
N ASP A 208 7.93 1.97 5.30
CA ASP A 208 7.65 0.89 4.34
C ASP A 208 7.33 1.47 2.97
N GLU A 209 7.74 0.75 1.90
CA GLU A 209 7.65 1.20 0.51
C GLU A 209 8.21 2.64 0.34
N GLU A 210 9.46 2.87 0.80
CA GLU A 210 10.06 4.20 0.92
C GLU A 210 10.11 4.99 -0.41
N HIS A 211 10.12 4.28 -1.54
CA HIS A 211 10.11 4.85 -2.88
C HIS A 211 8.79 5.57 -3.24
N GLU A 212 7.75 5.39 -2.43
CA GLU A 212 6.42 5.94 -2.74
C GLU A 212 6.39 7.45 -2.82
N SER A 213 5.84 7.94 -3.93
CA SER A 213 5.72 9.38 -4.18
C SER A 213 4.84 10.10 -3.16
N SER A 214 3.91 9.38 -2.50
CA SER A 214 3.02 9.95 -1.47
C SER A 214 3.74 10.42 -0.22
N TYR A 215 4.99 10.00 0.00
CA TYR A 215 5.83 10.53 1.08
C TYR A 215 6.32 11.96 0.83
N LYS A 216 6.35 12.40 -0.43
CA LYS A 216 6.61 13.80 -0.79
C LYS A 216 5.30 14.53 -1.05
N GLN A 217 5.09 15.64 -0.38
CA GLN A 217 3.93 16.49 -0.63
C GLN A 217 4.12 17.30 -1.91
N HIS A 218 3.11 17.33 -2.78
CA HIS A 218 3.12 18.06 -4.05
C HIS A 218 2.27 19.33 -3.95
N ALA A 219 2.61 20.35 -4.75
CA ALA A 219 1.98 21.67 -4.74
C ALA A 219 0.48 21.68 -5.16
N GLU A 220 -0.01 20.60 -5.74
CA GLU A 220 -1.39 20.46 -6.19
C GLU A 220 -2.40 20.19 -5.06
N GLU A 221 -1.92 19.89 -3.84
CA GLU A 221 -2.75 19.73 -2.65
C GLU A 221 -3.00 21.10 -2.00
N TRP A 222 -4.04 21.77 -2.40
CA TRP A 222 -4.41 23.15 -2.20
C TRP A 222 -4.57 23.66 -0.76
N GLY A 223 -3.96 24.84 -0.49
CA GLY A 223 -4.20 25.73 0.66
C GLY A 223 -3.08 26.76 0.80
N SER A 224 -3.39 28.03 0.96
CA SER A 224 -2.44 29.17 0.96
C SER A 224 -1.29 29.14 2.00
N PHE A 225 -1.24 28.15 2.87
CA PHE A 225 -0.23 28.01 3.94
C PHE A 225 0.27 26.56 4.07
N THR A 226 0.39 25.80 2.99
CA THR A 226 0.84 24.40 3.05
C THR A 226 2.37 24.35 3.06
N VAL A 227 2.94 23.81 4.13
CA VAL A 227 4.37 23.51 4.20
C VAL A 227 4.61 22.21 3.44
N PHE A 228 5.38 22.29 2.36
CA PHE A 228 5.79 21.12 1.59
C PHE A 228 6.96 20.44 2.27
N TYR A 229 6.85 19.13 2.49
CA TYR A 229 7.92 18.33 3.06
C TYR A 229 7.99 16.95 2.43
N ASP A 230 9.17 16.34 2.53
CA ASP A 230 9.39 14.94 2.23
C ASP A 230 9.51 14.18 3.55
N ALA A 231 8.63 13.20 3.77
CA ALA A 231 8.58 12.44 5.03
C ALA A 231 9.88 11.67 5.30
N ARG A 232 10.60 11.25 4.26
CA ARG A 232 11.90 10.57 4.39
C ARG A 232 12.96 11.50 4.96
N ALA A 233 13.02 12.73 4.45
CA ALA A 233 13.94 13.73 4.94
C ALA A 233 13.63 14.11 6.39
N VAL A 234 12.34 14.35 6.71
CA VAL A 234 11.93 14.68 8.08
C VAL A 234 12.16 13.50 9.03
N ALA A 235 11.86 12.26 8.63
CA ALA A 235 12.12 11.06 9.42
C ALA A 235 13.63 10.88 9.69
N THR A 236 14.48 11.19 8.71
CA THR A 236 15.94 11.15 8.87
C THR A 236 16.41 12.14 9.94
N GLN A 237 15.87 13.35 9.93
CA GLN A 237 16.19 14.37 10.94
C GLN A 237 15.60 14.01 12.31
N LEU A 238 14.36 13.53 12.33
CA LEU A 238 13.72 13.08 13.57
C LEU A 238 14.50 11.93 14.21
N ALA A 239 14.96 10.96 13.43
CA ALA A 239 15.80 9.87 13.91
C ALA A 239 17.10 10.38 14.55
N ALA A 240 17.73 11.36 13.94
CA ALA A 240 18.94 11.98 14.49
C ALA A 240 18.67 12.73 15.81
N ILE A 241 17.57 13.51 15.89
CA ILE A 241 17.19 14.26 17.09
C ILE A 241 16.83 13.32 18.24
N THR A 242 16.06 12.27 17.97
CA THR A 242 15.55 11.34 18.99
C THR A 242 16.49 10.17 19.27
N GLN A 243 17.62 10.12 18.58
CA GLN A 243 18.56 8.99 18.64
C GLN A 243 17.83 7.65 18.39
N SER A 244 17.06 7.62 17.31
CA SER A 244 16.26 6.46 16.91
C SER A 244 16.90 5.74 15.72
N ALA A 245 16.73 4.43 15.64
CA ALA A 245 17.04 3.70 14.42
C ALA A 245 16.01 4.06 13.31
N LEU A 246 16.48 4.14 12.05
CA LEU A 246 15.64 4.38 10.89
C LEU A 246 15.79 3.22 9.91
N ILE A 247 14.68 2.57 9.58
CA ILE A 247 14.62 1.52 8.56
C ILE A 247 13.77 2.01 7.40
N MET A 248 14.36 2.12 6.22
CA MET A 248 13.68 2.42 4.96
C MET A 248 13.58 1.14 4.14
N GLY A 249 12.38 0.61 3.98
CA GLY A 249 12.15 -0.66 3.30
C GLY A 249 11.50 -0.51 1.95
N SER A 250 11.99 -1.24 0.95
CA SER A 250 11.44 -1.27 -0.39
C SER A 250 11.84 -2.54 -1.15
N ALA A 251 11.01 -2.94 -2.11
CA ALA A 251 11.39 -3.91 -3.14
C ALA A 251 12.09 -3.23 -4.32
N THR A 252 11.84 -1.96 -4.49
CA THR A 252 12.36 -1.11 -5.58
C THR A 252 12.76 0.23 -4.99
N PRO A 253 13.90 0.32 -4.29
CA PRO A 253 14.34 1.54 -3.64
C PRO A 253 14.30 2.76 -4.57
N SER A 254 14.09 3.96 -4.00
CA SER A 254 14.23 5.18 -4.77
C SER A 254 15.69 5.39 -5.18
N MET A 255 15.91 6.05 -6.33
CA MET A 255 17.26 6.39 -6.80
C MET A 255 18.05 7.12 -5.72
N GLU A 256 17.39 8.04 -4.99
CA GLU A 256 18.00 8.83 -3.93
C GLU A 256 18.44 7.98 -2.73
N SER A 257 17.61 7.02 -2.30
CA SER A 257 17.93 6.14 -1.17
C SER A 257 19.05 5.17 -1.52
N TYR A 258 19.01 4.60 -2.71
CA TYR A 258 20.06 3.68 -3.15
C TYR A 258 21.40 4.41 -3.39
N TYR A 259 21.37 5.61 -3.95
CA TYR A 259 22.55 6.46 -4.07
C TYR A 259 23.12 6.84 -2.69
N ALA A 260 22.25 7.18 -1.73
CA ALA A 260 22.68 7.47 -0.36
C ALA A 260 23.35 6.25 0.30
N MET A 261 22.88 5.04 0.02
CA MET A 261 23.52 3.80 0.46
C MET A 261 24.89 3.61 -0.16
N GLN A 262 25.05 3.82 -1.47
CA GLN A 262 26.36 3.75 -2.13
C GLN A 262 27.37 4.76 -1.56
N GLN A 263 26.89 5.91 -1.08
CA GLN A 263 27.72 6.92 -0.40
C GLN A 263 27.98 6.57 1.08
N GLY A 264 27.61 5.37 1.56
CA GLY A 264 27.82 4.95 2.94
C GLY A 264 26.95 5.69 3.98
N ARG A 265 25.89 6.40 3.53
CA ARG A 265 24.96 7.11 4.42
C ARG A 265 23.84 6.23 4.97
N LEU A 266 23.65 5.06 4.37
CA LEU A 266 22.70 4.04 4.77
C LEU A 266 23.40 2.68 4.73
N THR A 267 23.12 1.82 5.71
CA THR A 267 23.56 0.42 5.70
C THR A 267 22.58 -0.41 4.88
N LEU A 268 23.07 -1.14 3.87
CA LEU A 268 22.24 -2.02 3.05
C LEU A 268 21.95 -3.33 3.79
N LEU A 269 20.68 -3.72 3.79
CA LEU A 269 20.19 -5.02 4.24
C LEU A 269 19.42 -5.64 3.07
N GLU A 270 19.87 -6.81 2.57
CA GLU A 270 19.32 -7.41 1.36
C GLU A 270 18.54 -8.69 1.65
N MET A 271 17.37 -8.80 1.01
CA MET A 271 16.49 -9.96 1.05
C MET A 271 16.04 -10.31 -0.38
N PRO A 272 16.93 -10.91 -1.20
CA PRO A 272 16.68 -11.13 -2.63
C PRO A 272 15.66 -12.23 -2.91
N ASN A 273 15.38 -13.13 -1.95
CA ASN A 273 14.53 -14.29 -2.18
C ASN A 273 13.12 -14.10 -1.62
N ARG A 274 12.15 -14.62 -2.36
CA ARG A 274 10.74 -14.63 -1.97
C ARG A 274 10.44 -15.86 -1.11
N VAL A 275 9.83 -15.68 0.05
CA VAL A 275 9.46 -16.76 0.98
C VAL A 275 8.03 -17.21 0.73
N LEU A 276 7.80 -18.50 0.47
CA LEU A 276 6.47 -19.10 0.43
C LEU A 276 6.00 -19.53 1.83
N GLY A 277 6.91 -20.00 2.66
CA GLY A 277 6.63 -20.48 4.01
C GLY A 277 7.63 -21.55 4.45
N HIS A 278 7.49 -22.02 5.70
CA HIS A 278 8.21 -23.18 6.18
C HIS A 278 7.49 -24.46 5.74
N ARG A 279 8.24 -25.47 5.31
CA ARG A 279 7.73 -26.74 4.76
C ARG A 279 6.72 -27.44 5.68
N GLU A 280 6.91 -27.32 7.00
CA GLU A 280 6.03 -27.90 8.01
C GLU A 280 4.63 -27.25 8.09
N HIS A 281 4.48 -26.03 7.56
CA HIS A 281 3.25 -25.24 7.62
C HIS A 281 2.52 -25.15 6.27
N LEU A 282 3.10 -25.74 5.23
CA LEU A 282 2.47 -25.82 3.92
C LEU A 282 1.57 -27.05 3.83
N PRO A 283 0.34 -26.95 3.30
CA PRO A 283 -0.50 -28.11 3.04
C PRO A 283 0.26 -29.14 2.17
N GLN A 284 0.15 -30.44 2.47
CA GLN A 284 0.87 -31.51 1.76
C GLN A 284 0.67 -31.48 0.23
N ALA A 285 -0.47 -31.01 -0.24
CA ALA A 285 -0.74 -30.76 -1.66
C ALA A 285 0.22 -29.76 -2.32
N HIS A 286 0.82 -28.84 -1.55
CA HIS A 286 1.77 -27.84 -2.04
C HIS A 286 3.22 -28.36 -2.06
N VAL A 287 3.54 -29.32 -1.22
CA VAL A 287 4.87 -29.93 -1.16
C VAL A 287 5.08 -30.90 -2.34
N GLY A 288 4.02 -31.60 -2.77
CA GLY A 288 4.05 -32.52 -3.92
C GLY A 288 4.09 -31.79 -5.28
N ALA A 289 3.44 -30.64 -5.40
CA ALA A 289 3.43 -29.83 -6.62
C ALA A 289 4.76 -29.11 -6.88
N ALA A 290 5.48 -28.75 -5.82
CA ALA A 290 6.81 -28.14 -5.90
C ALA A 290 7.88 -29.09 -6.49
N SER A 291 7.63 -30.40 -6.49
CA SER A 291 8.52 -31.40 -7.11
C SER A 291 8.16 -31.79 -8.56
N ALA A 292 6.98 -31.40 -9.05
CA ALA A 292 6.48 -31.84 -10.35
C ALA A 292 6.45 -30.74 -11.44
N THR A 293 6.50 -29.46 -11.07
CA THR A 293 6.62 -28.35 -12.01
C THR A 293 7.78 -27.46 -11.55
N SER A 294 8.88 -27.51 -12.27
CA SER A 294 10.08 -26.64 -12.27
C SER A 294 10.05 -25.42 -11.30
N VAL A 295 9.85 -25.67 -10.02
CA VAL A 295 10.33 -24.79 -8.97
C VAL A 295 11.82 -25.14 -8.90
N ASN A 296 12.64 -24.44 -9.66
CA ASN A 296 14.08 -24.52 -9.52
C ASN A 296 14.41 -24.04 -8.11
N VAL A 297 14.49 -24.97 -7.19
CA VAL A 297 15.18 -24.78 -5.92
C VAL A 297 16.65 -24.73 -6.30
N SER A 298 17.19 -23.54 -6.47
CA SER A 298 18.65 -23.40 -6.55
C SER A 298 19.22 -24.01 -5.28
N PRO A 299 20.05 -25.06 -5.37
CA PRO A 299 20.73 -25.61 -4.21
C PRO A 299 21.83 -24.62 -3.82
N GLY A 300 21.44 -23.52 -3.16
CA GLY A 300 22.37 -22.68 -2.43
C GLY A 300 22.83 -23.46 -1.20
N GLN A 301 24.10 -23.38 -0.90
CA GLN A 301 24.75 -23.88 0.29
C GLN A 301 23.98 -23.46 1.56
N PHE A 302 23.02 -24.25 1.99
CA PHE A 302 22.25 -24.02 3.21
C PHE A 302 22.29 -25.28 4.05
N ASP A 303 22.60 -25.07 5.34
CA ASP A 303 22.53 -26.10 6.36
C ASP A 303 21.15 -26.76 6.37
N ASP A 304 21.09 -28.08 6.36
CA ASP A 304 19.89 -28.93 6.24
C ASP A 304 18.88 -28.82 7.43
N ALA A 305 19.03 -27.84 8.30
CA ALA A 305 18.30 -27.80 9.57
C ALA A 305 16.87 -27.25 9.51
N GLU A 306 16.51 -26.41 8.51
CA GLU A 306 15.12 -25.96 8.33
C GLU A 306 14.78 -25.77 6.85
N PRO A 307 13.82 -26.53 6.30
CA PRO A 307 13.48 -26.41 4.89
C PRO A 307 12.54 -25.21 4.65
N THR A 308 13.10 -24.05 4.46
CA THR A 308 12.37 -22.88 3.91
C THR A 308 12.12 -23.10 2.43
N VAL A 309 10.87 -22.95 1.99
CA VAL A 309 10.51 -23.00 0.58
C VAL A 309 10.53 -21.58 0.02
N TYR A 310 11.46 -21.33 -0.89
CA TYR A 310 11.52 -20.09 -1.66
C TYR A 310 10.72 -20.24 -2.96
N ALA A 311 10.07 -19.15 -3.38
CA ALA A 311 9.43 -19.06 -4.69
C ALA A 311 10.28 -18.23 -5.63
N GLU A 312 10.38 -18.67 -6.87
CA GLU A 312 10.90 -17.82 -7.93
C GLU A 312 9.94 -16.66 -8.22
N LEU A 313 10.50 -15.54 -8.65
CA LEU A 313 9.68 -14.46 -9.18
C LEU A 313 9.02 -14.92 -10.48
N PRO A 314 7.77 -14.51 -10.74
CA PRO A 314 7.06 -14.98 -11.91
C PRO A 314 7.76 -14.54 -13.19
N PRO A 315 7.84 -15.42 -14.23
CA PRO A 315 8.37 -15.03 -15.53
C PRO A 315 7.51 -13.93 -16.15
N VAL A 316 8.17 -12.95 -16.74
CA VAL A 316 7.55 -11.79 -17.38
C VAL A 316 7.74 -11.89 -18.90
N GLU A 317 6.66 -12.01 -19.62
CA GLU A 317 6.63 -11.95 -21.08
C GLU A 317 6.39 -10.50 -21.54
N ILE A 318 7.32 -9.94 -22.31
CA ILE A 318 7.14 -8.64 -22.97
C ILE A 318 6.53 -8.86 -24.34
N VAL A 319 5.35 -8.29 -24.58
CA VAL A 319 4.67 -8.36 -25.87
C VAL A 319 4.77 -7.04 -26.60
N ASP A 320 5.38 -7.07 -27.80
CA ASP A 320 5.45 -5.91 -28.70
C ASP A 320 4.12 -5.69 -29.43
N MET A 321 3.36 -4.70 -28.98
CA MET A 321 2.04 -4.36 -29.55
C MET A 321 2.12 -3.84 -31.00
N ARG A 322 3.30 -3.37 -31.46
CA ARG A 322 3.52 -3.00 -32.88
C ARG A 322 3.45 -4.25 -33.77
N GLN A 323 4.03 -5.36 -33.30
CA GLN A 323 3.98 -6.65 -34.01
C GLN A 323 2.55 -7.21 -34.02
N GLU A 324 1.81 -7.12 -32.89
CA GLU A 324 0.41 -7.52 -32.81
C GLU A 324 -0.44 -6.76 -33.86
N LEU A 325 -0.26 -5.45 -33.98
CA LEU A 325 -0.96 -4.64 -34.97
C LEU A 325 -0.59 -5.01 -36.42
N ARG A 326 0.69 -5.27 -36.69
CA ARG A 326 1.16 -5.72 -38.02
C ARG A 326 0.59 -7.08 -38.40
N ALA A 327 0.42 -7.95 -37.39
CA ALA A 327 -0.24 -9.26 -37.56
C ALA A 327 -1.78 -9.18 -37.62
N GLY A 328 -2.37 -7.97 -37.65
CA GLY A 328 -3.80 -7.72 -37.77
C GLY A 328 -4.58 -7.68 -36.46
N ASN A 329 -3.95 -7.88 -35.32
CA ASN A 329 -4.62 -7.78 -34.03
C ASN A 329 -4.87 -6.28 -33.69
N ARG A 330 -6.15 -5.88 -33.67
CA ARG A 330 -6.59 -4.52 -33.33
C ARG A 330 -7.16 -4.39 -31.92
N SER A 331 -7.18 -5.46 -31.17
CA SER A 331 -7.60 -5.51 -29.77
C SER A 331 -6.66 -4.69 -28.89
N ILE A 332 -7.14 -4.26 -27.72
CA ILE A 332 -6.28 -3.72 -26.66
C ILE A 332 -5.46 -4.82 -25.99
N PHE A 333 -5.89 -6.09 -26.13
CA PHE A 333 -5.17 -7.25 -25.63
C PHE A 333 -4.40 -7.93 -26.76
N SER A 334 -3.16 -8.31 -26.43
CA SER A 334 -2.37 -9.19 -27.29
C SER A 334 -3.00 -10.59 -27.36
N ARG A 335 -2.62 -11.37 -28.36
CA ARG A 335 -3.03 -12.77 -28.46
C ARG A 335 -2.55 -13.59 -27.26
N SER A 336 -1.31 -13.34 -26.81
CA SER A 336 -0.74 -13.98 -25.62
C SER A 336 -1.57 -13.67 -24.37
N LEU A 337 -1.83 -12.38 -24.05
CA LEU A 337 -2.63 -12.02 -22.86
C LEU A 337 -4.05 -12.59 -22.93
N SER A 338 -4.67 -12.60 -24.12
CA SER A 338 -6.02 -13.15 -24.30
C SER A 338 -6.06 -14.67 -24.06
N ALA A 339 -5.07 -15.40 -24.54
CA ALA A 339 -4.95 -16.85 -24.34
C ALA A 339 -4.69 -17.19 -22.86
N GLU A 340 -3.77 -16.47 -22.22
CA GLU A 340 -3.46 -16.67 -20.79
C GLU A 340 -4.66 -16.33 -19.90
N LEU A 341 -5.42 -15.28 -20.23
CA LEU A 341 -6.63 -14.93 -19.48
C LEU A 341 -7.68 -16.03 -19.56
N GLN A 342 -7.91 -16.59 -20.75
CA GLN A 342 -8.84 -17.72 -20.93
C GLN A 342 -8.37 -18.96 -20.16
N ALA A 343 -7.09 -19.29 -20.23
CA ALA A 343 -6.52 -20.44 -19.54
C ALA A 343 -6.64 -20.30 -18.01
N THR A 344 -6.28 -19.13 -17.47
CA THR A 344 -6.36 -18.82 -16.05
C THR A 344 -7.79 -18.97 -15.52
N LEU A 345 -8.76 -18.34 -16.19
CA LEU A 345 -10.15 -18.38 -15.74
C LEU A 345 -10.77 -19.78 -15.91
N SER A 346 -10.37 -20.52 -16.96
CA SER A 346 -10.81 -21.91 -17.15
C SER A 346 -10.28 -22.85 -16.06
N ALA A 347 -9.11 -22.53 -15.48
CA ALA A 347 -8.53 -23.26 -14.34
C ALA A 347 -9.17 -22.88 -12.99
N GLY A 348 -10.13 -21.94 -12.96
CA GLY A 348 -10.74 -21.44 -11.74
C GLY A 348 -9.79 -20.55 -10.90
N GLU A 349 -8.80 -19.97 -11.54
CA GLU A 349 -7.81 -19.08 -10.94
C GLU A 349 -8.17 -17.62 -11.20
N GLN A 350 -7.48 -16.69 -10.54
CA GLN A 350 -7.78 -15.28 -10.63
C GLN A 350 -6.71 -14.52 -11.44
N ALA A 351 -7.17 -13.46 -12.12
CA ALA A 351 -6.30 -12.57 -12.89
C ALA A 351 -6.38 -11.13 -12.40
N ILE A 352 -5.25 -10.41 -12.49
CA ILE A 352 -5.18 -8.96 -12.34
C ILE A 352 -4.85 -8.35 -13.69
N LEU A 353 -5.66 -7.39 -14.13
CA LEU A 353 -5.38 -6.56 -15.29
C LEU A 353 -5.05 -5.14 -14.84
N PHE A 354 -3.79 -4.81 -14.99
CA PHE A 354 -3.24 -3.55 -14.55
C PHE A 354 -3.20 -2.53 -15.68
N LEU A 355 -3.74 -1.35 -15.42
CA LEU A 355 -3.70 -0.20 -16.32
C LEU A 355 -2.95 0.94 -15.65
N ASN A 356 -1.81 1.35 -16.20
CA ASN A 356 -1.06 2.48 -15.67
C ASN A 356 -1.74 3.80 -16.08
N ARG A 357 -2.78 4.22 -15.31
CA ARG A 357 -3.49 5.48 -15.54
C ARG A 357 -3.13 6.48 -14.46
N ARG A 358 -2.27 7.45 -14.75
CA ARG A 358 -2.12 8.67 -13.94
C ARG A 358 -2.56 9.87 -14.76
N GLY A 359 -3.57 10.62 -14.26
CA GLY A 359 -3.96 11.91 -14.79
C GLY A 359 -4.70 11.88 -16.15
N THR A 360 -5.13 13.05 -16.55
CA THR A 360 -5.75 13.36 -17.87
C THR A 360 -4.70 13.59 -18.97
N ALA A 361 -3.41 13.42 -18.68
CA ALA A 361 -2.34 13.62 -19.65
C ALA A 361 -2.40 12.51 -20.71
N THR A 362 -2.92 12.85 -21.85
CA THR A 362 -2.99 12.00 -23.02
C THR A 362 -1.84 12.36 -23.93
N PHE A 363 -0.98 11.41 -24.25
CA PHE A 363 0.04 11.61 -25.28
C PHE A 363 -0.40 11.00 -26.60
N ILE A 364 0.23 11.42 -27.68
CA ILE A 364 0.00 10.89 -29.02
C ILE A 364 1.14 9.96 -29.39
N MET A 365 0.79 8.76 -29.84
CA MET A 365 1.74 7.74 -30.23
C MET A 365 1.36 7.13 -31.58
N CYS A 366 2.37 6.87 -32.39
CA CYS A 366 2.23 6.07 -33.60
C CYS A 366 2.11 4.59 -33.24
N ARG A 367 1.03 3.95 -33.67
CA ARG A 367 0.83 2.52 -33.40
C ARG A 367 1.70 1.58 -34.22
N ASP A 368 2.27 2.07 -35.34
CA ASP A 368 3.07 1.22 -36.22
C ASP A 368 4.55 1.16 -35.82
N CYS A 369 5.12 2.25 -35.30
CA CYS A 369 6.53 2.30 -34.88
C CYS A 369 6.76 2.61 -33.41
N GLY A 370 5.71 2.97 -32.65
CA GLY A 370 5.84 3.34 -31.24
C GLY A 370 6.31 4.77 -30.99
N ALA A 371 6.63 5.55 -32.02
CA ALA A 371 7.10 6.92 -31.86
C ALA A 371 6.07 7.79 -31.14
N VAL A 372 6.51 8.54 -30.15
CA VAL A 372 5.74 9.52 -29.39
C VAL A 372 6.11 10.91 -29.86
N SER A 373 5.14 11.83 -29.93
CA SER A 373 5.42 13.22 -30.27
C SER A 373 6.17 13.91 -29.14
N GLU A 374 7.38 14.35 -29.41
CA GLU A 374 8.26 15.03 -28.46
C GLU A 374 8.42 16.52 -28.80
N CYS A 375 8.77 17.31 -27.78
CA CYS A 375 9.09 18.71 -27.98
C CYS A 375 10.47 18.85 -28.65
N PRO A 376 10.58 19.51 -29.82
CA PRO A 376 11.86 19.64 -30.50
C PRO A 376 12.96 20.39 -29.74
N LEU A 377 12.56 21.14 -28.68
CA LEU A 377 13.50 21.93 -27.88
C LEU A 377 13.91 21.24 -26.58
N CYS A 378 12.97 20.49 -25.97
CA CYS A 378 13.15 19.93 -24.63
C CYS A 378 13.33 18.43 -24.67
N ALA A 379 13.14 17.78 -25.83
CA ALA A 379 13.12 16.33 -26.00
C ALA A 379 12.19 15.60 -24.99
N THR A 380 11.16 16.31 -24.51
CA THR A 380 10.16 15.76 -23.58
C THR A 380 8.87 15.43 -24.32
N PRO A 381 8.17 14.36 -23.94
CA PRO A 381 6.87 14.02 -24.53
C PRO A 381 5.87 15.17 -24.46
N LEU A 382 5.13 15.38 -25.54
CA LEU A 382 4.08 16.40 -25.64
C LEU A 382 2.78 15.86 -25.10
N THR A 383 2.11 16.65 -24.27
CA THR A 383 0.79 16.32 -23.72
C THR A 383 -0.33 16.87 -24.60
N TYR A 384 -1.27 16.01 -24.96
CA TYR A 384 -2.47 16.41 -25.67
C TYR A 384 -3.50 17.03 -24.73
N HIS A 385 -3.95 18.21 -25.08
CA HIS A 385 -5.03 18.93 -24.39
C HIS A 385 -6.31 18.94 -25.23
N GLU A 386 -7.28 18.15 -24.80
CA GLU A 386 -8.53 17.94 -25.54
C GLU A 386 -9.31 19.26 -25.78
N ARG A 387 -9.39 20.13 -24.76
CA ARG A 387 -10.08 21.42 -24.89
C ARG A 387 -9.42 22.36 -25.89
N ALA A 388 -8.08 22.28 -25.98
CA ALA A 388 -7.30 23.14 -26.87
C ALA A 388 -7.08 22.50 -28.26
N GLN A 389 -7.36 21.20 -28.42
CA GLN A 389 -7.04 20.38 -29.61
C GLN A 389 -5.59 20.56 -30.09
N MET A 390 -4.66 20.65 -29.13
CA MET A 390 -3.24 20.90 -29.37
C MET A 390 -2.37 20.05 -28.46
N LEU A 391 -1.12 19.88 -28.90
CA LEU A 391 -0.06 19.33 -28.08
C LEU A 391 0.68 20.44 -27.35
N ILE A 392 0.90 20.30 -26.07
CA ILE A 392 1.57 21.30 -25.23
C ILE A 392 2.78 20.64 -24.54
N CYS A 393 3.94 21.29 -24.63
CA CYS A 393 5.09 20.93 -23.83
C CYS A 393 4.95 21.52 -22.42
N HIS A 394 4.86 20.69 -21.40
CA HIS A 394 4.75 21.14 -20.00
C HIS A 394 6.07 21.68 -19.42
N HIS A 395 7.18 21.54 -20.15
CA HIS A 395 8.46 22.10 -19.72
C HIS A 395 8.65 23.56 -20.22
N CYS A 396 8.46 23.81 -21.54
CA CYS A 396 8.64 25.15 -22.12
C CYS A 396 7.32 25.86 -22.50
N ASN A 397 6.18 25.24 -22.24
CA ASN A 397 4.82 25.73 -22.52
C ASN A 397 4.55 26.04 -24.01
N ARG A 398 5.37 25.55 -24.93
CA ARG A 398 5.12 25.68 -26.36
C ARG A 398 4.00 24.75 -26.82
N ARG A 399 3.28 25.21 -27.84
CA ARG A 399 2.10 24.53 -28.40
C ARG A 399 2.42 24.07 -29.81
N TYR A 400 1.98 22.86 -30.14
CA TYR A 400 2.20 22.23 -31.44
C TYR A 400 0.88 21.67 -31.97
N PRO A 401 0.68 21.69 -33.30
CA PRO A 401 -0.47 21.05 -33.92
C PRO A 401 -0.34 19.52 -33.79
N ILE A 402 -1.48 18.83 -33.87
CA ILE A 402 -1.52 17.38 -33.91
C ILE A 402 -0.99 16.91 -35.27
N PRO A 403 0.04 16.07 -35.33
CA PRO A 403 0.55 15.54 -36.60
C PRO A 403 -0.49 14.62 -37.25
N GLN A 404 -0.73 14.77 -38.55
CA GLN A 404 -1.62 13.89 -39.30
C GLN A 404 -0.93 12.58 -39.72
N THR A 405 0.39 12.60 -39.84
CA THR A 405 1.23 11.45 -40.15
C THR A 405 2.40 11.38 -39.18
N CYS A 406 2.84 10.18 -38.88
CA CYS A 406 3.99 9.97 -38.02
C CYS A 406 5.26 10.55 -38.66
N PRO A 407 6.01 11.42 -37.96
CA PRO A 407 7.23 11.98 -38.49
C PRO A 407 8.33 10.92 -38.73
N GLU A 408 8.31 9.82 -37.99
CA GLU A 408 9.33 8.77 -38.07
C GLU A 408 9.08 7.76 -39.20
N CYS A 409 7.82 7.29 -39.36
CA CYS A 409 7.50 6.21 -40.30
C CYS A 409 6.44 6.55 -41.36
N GLY A 410 5.93 7.79 -41.38
CA GLY A 410 4.91 8.25 -42.34
C GLY A 410 3.51 7.67 -42.13
N SER A 411 3.30 6.83 -41.12
CA SER A 411 2.01 6.20 -40.85
C SER A 411 0.94 7.20 -40.44
N LYS A 412 -0.31 6.96 -40.89
CA LYS A 412 -1.51 7.69 -40.46
C LYS A 412 -2.13 7.11 -39.18
N ARG A 413 -1.52 6.07 -38.59
CA ARG A 413 -2.05 5.40 -37.38
C ARG A 413 -1.59 6.08 -36.07
N ILE A 414 -1.70 7.39 -36.04
CA ILE A 414 -1.48 8.18 -34.83
C ILE A 414 -2.77 8.18 -34.03
N LYS A 415 -2.72 7.78 -32.78
CA LYS A 415 -3.88 7.79 -31.88
C LYS A 415 -3.51 8.32 -30.50
N TYR A 416 -4.52 8.90 -29.85
CA TYR A 416 -4.48 9.24 -28.45
C TYR A 416 -4.36 7.96 -27.62
N PHE A 417 -3.44 7.95 -26.68
CA PHE A 417 -3.30 6.83 -25.77
C PHE A 417 -4.05 7.12 -24.47
N GLY A 418 -5.09 6.34 -24.20
CA GLY A 418 -5.90 6.44 -23.00
C GLY A 418 -7.08 5.49 -23.09
N SER A 419 -6.95 4.26 -22.58
CA SER A 419 -8.10 3.39 -22.32
C SER A 419 -8.45 3.49 -20.84
N GLY A 420 -9.75 3.70 -20.55
CA GLY A 420 -10.27 3.60 -19.19
C GLY A 420 -10.39 2.15 -18.74
N THR A 421 -10.40 1.92 -17.42
CA THR A 421 -10.65 0.61 -16.81
C THR A 421 -11.96 -0.02 -17.27
N GLN A 422 -12.98 0.80 -17.54
CA GLN A 422 -14.25 0.36 -18.10
C GLN A 422 -14.08 -0.34 -19.46
N ARG A 423 -13.24 0.20 -20.33
CA ARG A 423 -12.97 -0.40 -21.63
C ARG A 423 -12.22 -1.72 -21.51
N VAL A 424 -11.33 -1.84 -20.53
CA VAL A 424 -10.63 -3.12 -20.23
C VAL A 424 -11.65 -4.18 -19.79
N GLU A 425 -12.60 -3.84 -18.93
CA GLU A 425 -13.70 -4.71 -18.51
C GLU A 425 -14.55 -5.18 -19.71
N GLU A 426 -14.93 -4.27 -20.60
CA GLU A 426 -15.67 -4.61 -21.82
C GLU A 426 -14.92 -5.64 -22.69
N TYR A 427 -13.60 -5.50 -22.84
CA TYR A 427 -12.79 -6.45 -23.58
C TYR A 427 -12.62 -7.79 -22.84
N VAL A 428 -12.56 -7.82 -21.52
CA VAL A 428 -12.60 -9.08 -20.77
C VAL A 428 -13.87 -9.85 -21.07
N HIS A 429 -15.04 -9.20 -21.06
CA HIS A 429 -16.31 -9.85 -21.38
C HIS A 429 -16.42 -10.28 -22.85
N GLN A 430 -15.69 -9.66 -23.78
CA GLN A 430 -15.62 -10.15 -25.16
C GLN A 430 -14.84 -11.47 -25.27
N ILE A 431 -13.82 -11.67 -24.41
CA ILE A 431 -12.98 -12.88 -24.40
C ILE A 431 -13.63 -13.99 -23.56
N VAL A 432 -14.13 -13.64 -22.37
CA VAL A 432 -14.76 -14.56 -21.42
C VAL A 432 -16.07 -13.92 -20.92
N PRO A 433 -17.20 -14.14 -21.63
CA PRO A 433 -18.48 -13.47 -21.34
C PRO A 433 -19.01 -13.68 -19.91
N GLN A 434 -18.69 -14.84 -19.30
CA GLN A 434 -19.13 -15.20 -17.95
C GLN A 434 -18.19 -14.74 -16.83
N ALA A 435 -17.06 -14.07 -17.14
CA ALA A 435 -16.10 -13.61 -16.14
C ALA A 435 -16.73 -12.60 -15.19
N ARG A 436 -16.54 -12.79 -13.91
CA ARG A 436 -16.94 -11.83 -12.88
C ARG A 436 -15.81 -10.83 -12.70
N VAL A 437 -16.03 -9.60 -13.17
CA VAL A 437 -15.01 -8.54 -13.17
C VAL A 437 -15.30 -7.53 -12.06
N VAL A 438 -14.29 -7.19 -11.29
CA VAL A 438 -14.34 -6.10 -10.31
C VAL A 438 -13.34 -5.02 -10.71
N ARG A 439 -13.80 -3.75 -10.66
CA ARG A 439 -12.92 -2.59 -10.92
C ARG A 439 -12.46 -1.96 -9.62
N TRP A 440 -11.17 -1.67 -9.57
CA TRP A 440 -10.56 -0.96 -8.45
C TRP A 440 -9.75 0.25 -8.96
N ASP A 441 -10.46 1.34 -9.18
CA ASP A 441 -9.92 2.62 -9.62
C ASP A 441 -10.52 3.79 -8.79
N ALA A 442 -10.00 4.99 -8.99
CA ALA A 442 -10.47 6.17 -8.26
C ALA A 442 -11.95 6.48 -8.50
N ASP A 443 -12.48 6.14 -9.70
CA ASP A 443 -13.86 6.41 -10.07
C ASP A 443 -14.83 5.41 -9.40
N SER A 444 -14.37 4.17 -9.18
CA SER A 444 -15.16 3.11 -8.53
C SER A 444 -15.18 3.22 -6.99
N VAL A 445 -14.35 4.08 -6.40
CA VAL A 445 -14.19 4.19 -4.94
C VAL A 445 -14.50 5.61 -4.46
N ALA A 446 -15.76 6.02 -4.62
CA ALA A 446 -16.20 7.35 -4.19
C ALA A 446 -16.65 7.42 -2.71
N ARG A 447 -16.90 6.29 -2.04
CA ARG A 447 -17.46 6.24 -0.69
C ARG A 447 -16.51 5.55 0.30
N LYS A 448 -16.53 5.99 1.55
CA LYS A 448 -15.78 5.39 2.65
C LYS A 448 -16.12 3.89 2.77
N GLY A 449 -15.09 3.04 2.87
CA GLY A 449 -15.24 1.59 3.02
C GLY A 449 -15.38 0.79 1.71
N GLN A 450 -15.53 1.42 0.55
CA GLN A 450 -15.64 0.69 -0.74
C GLN A 450 -14.35 -0.08 -1.08
N HIS A 451 -13.18 0.44 -0.72
CA HIS A 451 -11.91 -0.27 -0.90
C HIS A 451 -11.91 -1.65 -0.24
N ALA A 452 -12.35 -1.71 1.03
CA ALA A 452 -12.39 -2.95 1.77
C ALA A 452 -13.42 -3.94 1.21
N ALA A 453 -14.55 -3.43 0.69
CA ALA A 453 -15.58 -4.26 0.09
C ALA A 453 -15.12 -4.91 -1.22
N ILE A 454 -14.53 -4.12 -2.14
CA ILE A 454 -13.96 -4.61 -3.41
C ILE A 454 -12.89 -5.68 -3.15
N LEU A 455 -11.96 -5.39 -2.23
CA LEU A 455 -10.91 -6.34 -1.87
C LEU A 455 -11.47 -7.64 -1.30
N ARG A 456 -12.47 -7.55 -0.42
CA ARG A 456 -13.13 -8.72 0.17
C ARG A 456 -13.81 -9.57 -0.90
N GLU A 457 -14.53 -8.95 -1.83
CA GLU A 457 -15.19 -9.64 -2.94
C GLU A 457 -14.20 -10.45 -3.78
N PHE A 458 -13.01 -9.88 -4.05
CA PHE A 458 -11.98 -10.55 -4.80
C PHE A 458 -11.28 -11.66 -3.99
N VAL A 459 -10.91 -11.40 -2.74
CA VAL A 459 -10.26 -12.38 -1.85
C VAL A 459 -11.18 -13.58 -1.57
N GLU A 460 -12.48 -13.35 -1.44
CA GLU A 460 -13.49 -14.42 -1.24
C GLU A 460 -13.87 -15.14 -2.55
N GLN A 461 -13.14 -14.91 -3.64
CA GLN A 461 -13.34 -15.54 -4.96
C GLN A 461 -14.75 -15.29 -5.55
N ARG A 462 -15.37 -14.17 -5.20
CA ARG A 462 -16.64 -13.73 -5.82
C ARG A 462 -16.42 -12.97 -7.12
N ALA A 463 -15.18 -12.60 -7.41
CA ALA A 463 -14.74 -12.06 -8.69
C ALA A 463 -13.52 -12.82 -9.21
N ASP A 464 -13.44 -12.98 -10.54
CA ASP A 464 -12.40 -13.74 -11.24
C ASP A 464 -11.30 -12.83 -11.75
N VAL A 465 -11.66 -11.62 -12.15
CA VAL A 465 -10.73 -10.63 -12.71
C VAL A 465 -10.82 -9.33 -11.93
N MET A 466 -9.69 -8.82 -11.49
CA MET A 466 -9.59 -7.47 -10.94
C MET A 466 -8.94 -6.54 -11.97
N VAL A 467 -9.69 -5.53 -12.41
CA VAL A 467 -9.17 -4.48 -13.31
C VAL A 467 -8.91 -3.23 -12.51
N GLY A 468 -7.70 -2.67 -12.57
CA GLY A 468 -7.47 -1.44 -11.85
C GLY A 468 -6.14 -0.77 -12.14
N THR A 469 -5.87 0.27 -11.34
CA THR A 469 -4.72 1.13 -11.49
C THR A 469 -3.71 0.89 -10.34
N GLN A 470 -2.90 1.86 -10.01
CA GLN A 470 -1.81 1.76 -9.02
C GLN A 470 -2.21 1.19 -7.64
N MET A 471 -3.50 1.21 -7.31
CA MET A 471 -4.01 0.67 -6.05
C MET A 471 -3.81 -0.85 -5.93
N ILE A 472 -3.88 -1.58 -7.06
CA ILE A 472 -3.70 -3.04 -7.09
C ILE A 472 -2.23 -3.44 -6.87
N ALA A 473 -1.30 -2.56 -7.23
CA ALA A 473 0.14 -2.83 -7.10
C ALA A 473 0.61 -2.96 -5.64
N LYS A 474 -0.19 -2.54 -4.64
CA LYS A 474 0.28 -2.30 -3.27
C LYS A 474 -0.33 -3.21 -2.22
N GLY A 475 0.53 -3.76 -1.34
CA GLY A 475 0.17 -4.31 -0.02
C GLY A 475 -0.75 -5.54 0.04
N LEU A 476 -1.23 -6.06 -1.10
CA LEU A 476 -2.19 -7.14 -1.13
C LEU A 476 -1.54 -8.52 -1.12
N ASP A 477 -2.11 -9.44 -0.37
CA ASP A 477 -1.78 -10.85 -0.42
C ASP A 477 -2.93 -11.61 -1.10
N LEU A 478 -2.67 -12.07 -2.33
CA LEU A 478 -3.68 -12.65 -3.24
C LEU A 478 -3.18 -13.99 -3.79
N PRO A 479 -3.29 -15.08 -3.02
CA PRO A 479 -2.70 -16.37 -3.37
C PRO A 479 -3.33 -17.04 -4.60
N MET A 480 -4.55 -16.67 -4.99
CA MET A 480 -5.24 -17.22 -6.17
C MET A 480 -4.89 -16.50 -7.47
N VAL A 481 -4.13 -15.41 -7.41
CA VAL A 481 -3.72 -14.67 -8.61
C VAL A 481 -2.52 -15.36 -9.25
N THR A 482 -2.75 -15.95 -10.40
CA THR A 482 -1.72 -16.62 -11.21
C THR A 482 -1.39 -15.85 -12.47
N LEU A 483 -2.28 -14.98 -12.96
CA LEU A 483 -2.02 -14.11 -14.11
C LEU A 483 -2.03 -12.64 -13.71
N VAL A 484 -1.01 -11.92 -14.16
CA VAL A 484 -0.97 -10.45 -14.14
C VAL A 484 -0.77 -9.94 -15.57
N GLY A 485 -1.73 -9.19 -16.09
CA GLY A 485 -1.64 -8.53 -17.39
C GLY A 485 -1.45 -7.03 -17.23
N VAL A 486 -0.35 -6.50 -17.74
CA VAL A 486 -0.13 -5.04 -17.87
C VAL A 486 -0.58 -4.61 -19.25
N VAL A 487 -1.71 -3.89 -19.31
CA VAL A 487 -2.39 -3.57 -20.60
C VAL A 487 -1.63 -2.50 -21.40
N ALA A 488 -0.97 -1.57 -20.74
CA ALA A 488 -0.23 -0.48 -21.38
C ALA A 488 0.91 0.01 -20.46
N ALA A 489 2.08 -0.57 -20.62
CA ALA A 489 3.26 -0.20 -19.82
C ALA A 489 3.78 1.22 -20.16
N ASP A 490 3.61 1.61 -21.41
CA ASP A 490 4.15 2.88 -21.97
C ASP A 490 3.62 4.15 -21.32
N VAL A 491 2.38 4.12 -20.79
CA VAL A 491 1.71 5.33 -20.27
C VAL A 491 2.53 6.01 -19.17
N GLY A 492 3.24 5.23 -18.36
CA GLY A 492 4.10 5.75 -17.31
C GLY A 492 5.36 6.41 -17.82
N LEU A 493 5.94 5.89 -18.92
CA LEU A 493 7.23 6.34 -19.48
C LEU A 493 7.14 7.76 -20.07
N TYR A 494 6.00 8.08 -20.68
CA TYR A 494 5.83 9.33 -21.42
C TYR A 494 5.19 10.46 -20.61
N LEU A 495 5.16 10.32 -19.27
CA LEU A 495 4.79 11.45 -18.42
C LEU A 495 5.94 12.48 -18.43
N PRO A 496 5.64 13.79 -18.43
CA PRO A 496 6.64 14.85 -18.40
C PRO A 496 7.24 15.01 -16.99
N ASP A 497 7.89 13.99 -16.50
CA ASP A 497 8.51 13.91 -15.18
C ASP A 497 9.80 13.09 -15.30
N PHE A 498 10.92 13.61 -14.85
CA PHE A 498 12.23 12.94 -14.93
C PHE A 498 12.28 11.59 -14.21
N ARG A 499 11.31 11.32 -13.33
CA ARG A 499 11.14 10.03 -12.63
C ARG A 499 10.24 9.05 -13.38
N SER A 500 9.86 9.34 -14.63
CA SER A 500 8.90 8.50 -15.37
C SER A 500 9.38 7.07 -15.54
N SER A 501 10.66 6.89 -15.91
CA SER A 501 11.28 5.56 -16.04
C SER A 501 11.38 4.83 -14.72
N GLU A 502 11.81 5.53 -13.66
CA GLU A 502 11.90 4.98 -12.30
C GLU A 502 10.53 4.50 -11.80
N ARG A 503 9.51 5.34 -11.93
CA ARG A 503 8.14 4.97 -11.52
C ARG A 503 7.56 3.83 -12.33
N THR A 504 7.87 3.76 -13.62
CA THR A 504 7.42 2.67 -14.47
C THR A 504 8.09 1.37 -14.08
N PHE A 505 9.41 1.36 -13.86
CA PHE A 505 10.13 0.21 -13.34
C PHE A 505 9.56 -0.28 -12.00
N GLN A 506 9.42 0.63 -11.03
CA GLN A 506 8.87 0.33 -9.70
C GLN A 506 7.48 -0.30 -9.78
N LEU A 507 6.62 0.29 -10.60
CA LEU A 507 5.25 -0.15 -10.76
C LEU A 507 5.17 -1.52 -11.44
N LEU A 508 5.92 -1.75 -12.52
CA LEU A 508 5.96 -3.04 -13.22
C LEU A 508 6.48 -4.15 -12.30
N THR A 509 7.54 -3.90 -11.56
CA THR A 509 8.12 -4.86 -10.60
C THR A 509 7.15 -5.18 -9.47
N GLN A 510 6.44 -4.18 -8.93
CA GLN A 510 5.44 -4.38 -7.87
C GLN A 510 4.24 -5.19 -8.35
N VAL A 511 3.74 -4.88 -9.55
CA VAL A 511 2.58 -5.56 -10.14
C VAL A 511 2.97 -6.99 -10.53
N ALA A 512 4.15 -7.19 -11.11
CA ALA A 512 4.69 -8.53 -11.39
C ALA A 512 4.79 -9.37 -10.11
N GLY A 513 5.23 -8.77 -9.02
CA GLY A 513 5.30 -9.43 -7.70
C GLY A 513 3.95 -9.84 -7.09
N ARG A 514 2.80 -9.56 -7.75
CA ARG A 514 1.47 -10.04 -7.31
C ARG A 514 1.17 -11.44 -7.81
N ALA A 515 1.68 -11.82 -8.97
CA ALA A 515 1.51 -13.17 -9.48
C ALA A 515 2.33 -14.20 -8.70
N GLY A 516 1.84 -15.43 -8.63
CA GLY A 516 2.60 -16.57 -8.13
C GLY A 516 2.94 -16.52 -6.65
N ARG A 517 2.02 -16.05 -5.81
CA ARG A 517 2.18 -16.10 -4.34
C ARG A 517 1.79 -17.43 -3.71
N SER A 518 1.50 -18.41 -4.54
CA SER A 518 1.20 -19.78 -4.13
C SER A 518 2.08 -20.76 -4.91
N ALA A 519 2.06 -22.02 -4.51
CA ALA A 519 2.75 -23.10 -5.21
C ALA A 519 2.23 -23.36 -6.64
N ARG A 520 1.17 -22.69 -7.07
CA ARG A 520 0.62 -22.78 -8.44
C ARG A 520 1.49 -22.06 -9.47
N GLY A 521 2.47 -21.28 -9.01
CA GLY A 521 3.25 -20.41 -9.87
C GLY A 521 2.48 -19.16 -10.30
N GLY A 522 3.04 -18.41 -11.22
CA GLY A 522 2.40 -17.23 -11.78
C GLY A 522 3.05 -16.82 -13.08
N ARG A 523 2.31 -16.06 -13.89
CA ARG A 523 2.79 -15.49 -15.15
C ARG A 523 2.43 -14.03 -15.25
N VAL A 524 3.30 -13.25 -15.87
CA VAL A 524 3.08 -11.83 -16.12
C VAL A 524 3.22 -11.54 -17.59
N VAL A 525 2.24 -10.85 -18.17
CA VAL A 525 2.27 -10.40 -19.56
C VAL A 525 2.29 -8.87 -19.57
N VAL A 526 3.36 -8.29 -20.09
CA VAL A 526 3.54 -6.83 -20.20
C VAL A 526 3.40 -6.42 -21.66
N GLN A 527 2.32 -5.73 -21.98
CA GLN A 527 2.07 -5.18 -23.31
C GLN A 527 2.68 -3.80 -23.43
N THR A 528 3.48 -3.57 -24.47
CA THR A 528 4.16 -2.31 -24.70
C THR A 528 4.38 -2.03 -26.20
N TYR A 529 4.51 -0.76 -26.55
CA TYR A 529 4.94 -0.31 -27.88
C TYR A 529 6.43 0.01 -27.95
N THR A 530 7.12 -0.02 -26.80
CA THR A 530 8.56 0.25 -26.66
C THR A 530 9.24 -0.87 -25.86
N PRO A 531 9.21 -2.13 -26.37
CA PRO A 531 9.76 -3.28 -25.65
C PRO A 531 11.27 -3.16 -25.37
N GLU A 532 11.98 -2.35 -26.12
CA GLU A 532 13.42 -2.09 -25.98
C GLU A 532 13.79 -1.12 -24.85
N HIS A 533 12.81 -0.47 -24.22
CA HIS A 533 13.08 0.51 -23.16
C HIS A 533 13.68 -0.16 -21.91
N TYR A 534 14.83 0.36 -21.44
CA TYR A 534 15.61 -0.25 -20.35
C TYR A 534 14.81 -0.49 -19.06
N ALA A 535 13.87 0.42 -18.70
CA ALA A 535 13.04 0.25 -17.51
C ALA A 535 12.08 -0.95 -17.63
N ILE A 536 11.55 -1.22 -18.83
CA ILE A 536 10.69 -2.38 -19.10
C ILE A 536 11.53 -3.66 -19.10
N GLN A 537 12.67 -3.66 -19.76
CA GLN A 537 13.58 -4.81 -19.81
C GLN A 537 14.08 -5.21 -18.42
N ALA A 538 14.55 -4.25 -17.64
CA ALA A 538 15.01 -4.50 -16.28
C ALA A 538 13.87 -4.99 -15.35
N ALA A 539 12.66 -4.42 -15.49
CA ALA A 539 11.50 -4.88 -14.73
C ALA A 539 11.09 -6.32 -15.07
N ALA A 540 11.20 -6.70 -16.36
CA ALA A 540 10.92 -8.06 -16.79
C ALA A 540 11.94 -9.09 -16.27
N GLN A 541 13.16 -8.66 -16.04
CA GLN A 541 14.25 -9.47 -15.47
C GLN A 541 14.30 -9.39 -13.94
N HIS A 542 13.45 -8.59 -13.31
CA HIS A 542 13.49 -8.27 -11.89
C HIS A 542 14.85 -7.71 -11.43
N ASP A 543 15.58 -7.05 -12.31
CA ASP A 543 16.93 -6.57 -12.09
C ASP A 543 16.94 -5.08 -11.74
N TYR A 544 16.88 -4.80 -10.43
CA TYR A 544 16.97 -3.44 -9.93
C TYR A 544 18.37 -2.81 -10.18
N ALA A 545 19.43 -3.61 -10.07
CA ALA A 545 20.80 -3.09 -10.21
C ALA A 545 21.07 -2.60 -11.65
N ALA A 546 20.66 -3.38 -12.65
CA ALA A 546 20.74 -2.98 -14.05
C ALA A 546 19.90 -1.73 -14.35
N PHE A 547 18.68 -1.66 -13.80
CA PHE A 547 17.86 -0.46 -13.90
C PHE A 547 18.55 0.76 -13.29
N TYR A 548 19.03 0.64 -12.05
CA TYR A 548 19.67 1.73 -11.32
C TYR A 548 20.89 2.28 -12.06
N ALA A 549 21.77 1.39 -12.51
CA ALA A 549 22.99 1.79 -13.22
C ALA A 549 22.66 2.60 -14.51
N ARG A 550 21.66 2.15 -15.28
CA ARG A 550 21.27 2.83 -16.51
C ARG A 550 20.54 4.15 -16.25
N GLU A 551 19.65 4.18 -15.27
CA GLU A 551 18.92 5.39 -14.88
C GLU A 551 19.87 6.46 -14.30
N LEU A 552 20.83 6.06 -13.48
CA LEU A 552 21.83 6.98 -12.92
C LEU A 552 22.64 7.64 -14.03
N LEU A 553 23.15 6.83 -14.96
CA LEU A 553 23.91 7.34 -16.12
C LEU A 553 23.07 8.33 -16.93
N PHE A 554 21.81 7.99 -17.20
CA PHE A 554 20.90 8.88 -17.93
C PHE A 554 20.71 10.22 -17.21
N ARG A 555 20.54 10.22 -15.89
CA ARG A 555 20.39 11.46 -15.10
C ARG A 555 21.67 12.28 -15.06
N GLU A 556 22.84 11.65 -14.98
CA GLU A 556 24.14 12.34 -15.03
C GLU A 556 24.40 13.00 -16.39
N GLU A 557 23.99 12.37 -17.49
CA GLU A 557 24.14 12.92 -18.86
C GLU A 557 23.21 14.13 -19.09
N HIS A 558 22.07 14.21 -18.40
CA HIS A 558 21.06 15.25 -18.65
C HIS A 558 20.98 16.32 -17.54
N GLY A 559 21.80 16.27 -16.50
CA GLY A 559 21.85 17.24 -15.39
C GLY A 559 20.85 16.96 -14.31
#